data_a52972df2cad9fa3589eec05f966c8e2
#
_entry.id   a52972df2cad9fa3589eec05f966c8e2
#
_cell.length_a   1.000
_cell.length_b   1.000
_cell.length_c   1.000
_cell.angle_alpha   90.00
_cell.angle_beta   90.00
_cell.angle_gamma   90.00
#
_symmetry.space_group_name_H-M   'P 1'
#
loop_
_entity.id
_entity.type
_entity.pdbx_description
1 polymer ?
#
loop_
_entity_poly.entity_id
_entity_poly.type
_entity_poly.pdbx_seq_one_letter_code
_entity_poly.pdbx_strand_id
1 'polypeptide(L)'
;MELIKKEIDSASSEQLGAFHTCVSELVKPVSERNVYHYTTIESLFHGLLCDSKKQICLWASNALYMNDTKEIQTGCEFMYHLLEDNFVEINDEKGLDNLKDVVSDYFLSSFSLRRDSLSMWRMYAKNATGVSLCFDVDLLRENTRGEFLRSVYLTEDIEQSIRDCLREVNVKKISQDEILIVLIVSLIALSKADNKDEVLARLYPYMRLVTALKHKAYVDEDEVRLVLVAGEADRKFRFKDNKFIPYIEQYFPKEALTEIIVGPNNDMPRTVYSLETYLKHIGFDHVKVTASDIPYKD
;
A
#
# COMPACT_ATOMS: atom_id res chain seq x y z
N MET A 1 -12.40 -32.94 -1.57
CA MET A 1 -11.02 -32.54 -1.91
C MET A 1 -10.69 -32.80 -3.37
N GLU A 2 -10.84 -34.01 -3.93
CA GLU A 2 -10.61 -34.29 -5.36
C GLU A 2 -11.55 -33.55 -6.32
N LEU A 3 -12.84 -33.42 -5.97
CA LEU A 3 -13.82 -32.64 -6.74
C LEU A 3 -13.44 -31.14 -6.79
N ILE A 4 -13.05 -30.57 -5.64
CA ILE A 4 -12.61 -29.18 -5.52
C ILE A 4 -11.31 -28.93 -6.32
N LYS A 5 -10.38 -29.90 -6.28
CA LYS A 5 -9.15 -29.82 -7.07
C LYS A 5 -9.43 -29.84 -8.58
N LYS A 6 -10.41 -30.63 -9.01
CA LYS A 6 -10.84 -30.75 -10.41
C LYS A 6 -11.58 -29.49 -10.90
N GLU A 7 -12.31 -28.80 -10.03
CA GLU A 7 -12.99 -27.53 -10.33
C GLU A 7 -11.98 -26.38 -10.40
N ILE A 8 -10.96 -26.35 -9.53
CA ILE A 8 -9.88 -25.35 -9.56
C ILE A 8 -9.03 -25.47 -10.84
N ASP A 9 -8.74 -26.69 -11.26
CA ASP A 9 -7.99 -26.97 -12.50
C ASP A 9 -8.83 -26.63 -13.75
N SER A 10 -10.18 -26.53 -13.62
CA SER A 10 -11.09 -26.17 -14.69
C SER A 10 -11.40 -24.67 -14.79
N ALA A 11 -11.09 -23.87 -13.76
CA ALA A 11 -11.14 -22.41 -13.87
C ALA A 11 -10.14 -21.96 -14.91
N SER A 12 -10.63 -21.71 -16.12
CA SER A 12 -9.76 -21.52 -17.29
C SER A 12 -8.86 -20.29 -17.08
N SER A 13 -7.64 -20.35 -17.59
CA SER A 13 -6.71 -19.22 -17.62
C SER A 13 -7.34 -17.94 -18.21
N GLU A 14 -8.38 -18.10 -19.05
CA GLU A 14 -9.15 -17.03 -19.65
C GLU A 14 -10.00 -16.24 -18.64
N GLN A 15 -10.53 -16.89 -17.63
CA GLN A 15 -11.39 -16.29 -16.61
C GLN A 15 -10.59 -15.54 -15.57
N LEU A 16 -9.45 -16.10 -15.14
CA LEU A 16 -8.47 -15.37 -14.32
C LEU A 16 -7.92 -14.17 -15.11
N GLY A 17 -7.73 -14.30 -16.41
CA GLY A 17 -7.35 -13.21 -17.29
C GLY A 17 -8.39 -12.08 -17.35
N ALA A 18 -9.69 -12.40 -17.42
CA ALA A 18 -10.76 -11.41 -17.40
C ALA A 18 -10.81 -10.64 -16.06
N PHE A 19 -10.69 -11.32 -14.92
CA PHE A 19 -10.63 -10.66 -13.62
C PHE A 19 -9.37 -9.81 -13.46
N HIS A 20 -8.22 -10.31 -13.92
CA HIS A 20 -6.97 -9.56 -13.92
C HIS A 20 -7.10 -8.27 -14.75
N THR A 21 -7.71 -8.33 -15.92
CA THR A 21 -7.96 -7.15 -16.78
C THR A 21 -8.80 -6.12 -16.05
N CYS A 22 -9.88 -6.56 -15.44
CA CYS A 22 -10.80 -5.73 -14.69
C CYS A 22 -10.14 -5.05 -13.49
N VAL A 23 -9.39 -5.79 -12.68
CA VAL A 23 -8.60 -5.21 -11.57
C VAL A 23 -7.59 -4.20 -12.10
N SER A 24 -6.98 -4.46 -13.26
CA SER A 24 -6.00 -3.55 -13.86
C SER A 24 -6.62 -2.25 -14.38
N GLU A 25 -7.89 -2.26 -14.73
CA GLU A 25 -8.65 -1.05 -15.08
C GLU A 25 -9.00 -0.21 -13.86
N LEU A 26 -9.29 -0.85 -12.73
CA LEU A 26 -9.62 -0.19 -11.47
C LEU A 26 -8.37 0.30 -10.73
N VAL A 27 -7.39 -0.59 -10.57
CA VAL A 27 -6.13 -0.31 -9.87
C VAL A 27 -5.08 0.14 -10.86
N LYS A 28 -5.06 1.43 -11.14
CA LYS A 28 -4.15 2.01 -12.14
C LYS A 28 -2.72 2.12 -11.58
N PRO A 29 -1.72 1.91 -12.44
CA PRO A 29 -0.35 2.25 -12.08
C PRO A 29 -0.22 3.76 -11.87
N VAL A 30 0.75 4.16 -11.09
CA VAL A 30 1.09 5.58 -10.88
C VAL A 30 1.72 6.11 -12.15
N SER A 31 1.15 7.17 -12.73
CA SER A 31 1.64 7.84 -13.93
C SER A 31 2.45 9.10 -13.61
N GLU A 32 2.27 9.62 -12.42
CA GLU A 32 2.93 10.82 -11.94
C GLU A 32 4.43 10.53 -11.67
N ARG A 33 5.26 11.51 -12.00
CA ARG A 33 6.70 11.42 -11.77
C ARG A 33 7.06 11.56 -10.29
N ASN A 34 6.32 12.37 -9.56
CA ASN A 34 6.62 12.71 -8.18
C ASN A 34 5.55 12.18 -7.24
N VAL A 35 6.00 11.61 -6.11
CA VAL A 35 5.17 11.26 -4.96
C VAL A 35 5.74 11.87 -3.69
N TYR A 36 4.89 12.12 -2.71
CA TYR A 36 5.24 12.87 -1.50
C TYR A 36 5.01 12.01 -0.26
N HIS A 37 6.01 11.96 0.61
CA HIS A 37 5.91 11.26 1.90
C HIS A 37 5.99 12.28 3.04
N TYR A 38 4.87 12.43 3.74
CA TYR A 38 4.76 13.33 4.90
C TYR A 38 5.27 12.64 6.15
N THR A 39 6.16 13.30 6.89
CA THR A 39 6.77 12.71 8.08
C THR A 39 7.32 13.78 9.03
N THR A 40 7.84 13.34 10.17
CA THR A 40 8.51 14.23 11.12
C THR A 40 9.97 14.46 10.74
N ILE A 41 10.54 15.60 11.16
CA ILE A 41 11.99 15.86 11.00
C ILE A 41 12.81 14.81 11.76
N GLU A 42 12.31 14.35 12.90
CA GLU A 42 12.95 13.29 13.69
C GLU A 42 13.03 11.96 12.91
N SER A 43 11.92 11.57 12.25
CA SER A 43 11.90 10.36 11.40
C SER A 43 12.81 10.50 10.18
N LEU A 44 12.90 11.70 9.60
CA LEU A 44 13.83 11.99 8.52
C LEU A 44 15.27 11.75 8.98
N PHE A 45 15.64 12.29 10.14
CA PHE A 45 17.00 12.21 10.67
C PHE A 45 17.40 10.81 11.13
N HIS A 46 16.53 10.12 11.89
CA HIS A 46 16.84 8.81 12.49
C HIS A 46 16.53 7.60 11.61
N GLY A 47 15.66 7.74 10.63
CA GLY A 47 15.16 6.62 9.84
C GLY A 47 15.47 6.69 8.35
N LEU A 48 15.17 7.82 7.72
CA LEU A 48 15.18 7.92 6.27
C LEU A 48 16.57 8.20 5.67
N LEU A 49 17.36 9.10 6.28
CA LEU A 49 18.67 9.46 5.77
C LEU A 49 19.76 8.57 6.36
N CYS A 50 20.19 7.57 5.60
CA CYS A 50 21.26 6.66 5.99
C CYS A 50 22.63 7.26 5.65
N ASP A 51 23.26 7.92 6.61
CA ASP A 51 24.53 8.63 6.47
C ASP A 51 25.65 7.73 5.92
N SER A 52 25.81 6.52 6.46
CA SER A 52 26.92 5.62 6.08
C SER A 52 26.84 5.05 4.67
N LYS A 53 25.68 5.03 4.02
CA LYS A 53 25.46 4.39 2.73
C LYS A 53 25.13 5.34 1.59
N LYS A 54 24.95 6.63 1.86
CA LYS A 54 24.44 7.61 0.89
C LYS A 54 23.17 7.12 0.18
N GLN A 55 22.30 6.51 0.92
CA GLN A 55 21.03 5.92 0.48
C GLN A 55 19.90 6.45 1.35
N ILE A 56 18.68 6.33 0.83
CA ILE A 56 17.46 6.58 1.57
C ILE A 56 16.90 5.24 2.03
N CYS A 57 16.47 5.15 3.27
CA CYS A 57 15.80 4.00 3.83
C CYS A 57 14.32 4.33 4.10
N LEU A 58 13.40 3.77 3.33
CA LEU A 58 11.98 3.82 3.61
C LEU A 58 11.55 2.55 4.35
N TRP A 59 10.74 2.73 5.38
CA TRP A 59 10.16 1.61 6.13
C TRP A 59 8.78 1.30 5.59
N ALA A 60 8.63 0.10 5.03
CA ALA A 60 7.32 -0.44 4.72
C ALA A 60 6.76 -1.15 5.96
N SER A 61 5.67 -0.66 6.50
CA SER A 61 5.01 -1.26 7.68
C SER A 61 4.13 -2.41 7.26
N ASN A 62 4.02 -3.41 8.13
CA ASN A 62 3.10 -4.51 7.89
C ASN A 62 1.67 -3.99 7.74
N ALA A 63 0.99 -4.51 6.77
CA ALA A 63 -0.33 -4.07 6.34
C ALA A 63 -1.41 -4.14 7.43
N LEU A 64 -1.28 -5.08 8.37
CA LEU A 64 -2.19 -5.22 9.53
C LEU A 64 -2.00 -4.13 10.60
N TYR A 65 -0.93 -3.34 10.53
CA TYR A 65 -0.55 -2.33 11.52
C TYR A 65 -0.50 -0.90 10.95
N MET A 66 -1.17 -0.66 9.83
CA MET A 66 -1.30 0.69 9.28
C MET A 66 -2.14 1.58 10.21
N ASN A 67 -2.00 2.89 10.09
CA ASN A 67 -2.66 3.87 10.96
C ASN A 67 -4.21 3.75 10.93
N ASP A 68 -4.76 3.42 9.80
CA ASP A 68 -6.15 3.00 9.68
C ASP A 68 -6.21 1.49 9.97
N THR A 69 -6.63 1.15 11.18
CA THR A 69 -6.81 -0.26 11.61
C THR A 69 -7.80 -1.04 10.74
N LYS A 70 -8.54 -0.33 9.88
CA LYS A 70 -9.51 -0.90 8.94
C LYS A 70 -9.00 -0.89 7.49
N GLU A 71 -7.81 -0.42 7.21
CA GLU A 71 -7.36 -0.14 5.85
C GLU A 71 -7.41 -1.38 4.95
N ILE A 72 -6.73 -2.44 5.35
CA ILE A 72 -6.83 -3.73 4.65
C ILE A 72 -8.10 -4.48 5.06
N GLN A 73 -8.53 -4.32 6.29
CA GLN A 73 -9.80 -4.87 6.75
C GLN A 73 -10.97 -4.36 5.90
N THR A 74 -10.99 -3.07 5.51
CA THR A 74 -12.00 -2.51 4.57
C THR A 74 -11.98 -3.24 3.23
N GLY A 75 -10.80 -3.48 2.64
CA GLY A 75 -10.67 -4.25 1.40
C GLY A 75 -11.12 -5.71 1.58
N CYS A 76 -10.74 -6.33 2.68
CA CYS A 76 -11.12 -7.70 3.02
C CYS A 76 -12.61 -7.82 3.33
N GLU A 77 -13.17 -6.93 4.15
CA GLU A 77 -14.60 -6.88 4.47
C GLU A 77 -15.43 -6.60 3.22
N PHE A 78 -14.99 -5.67 2.38
CA PHE A 78 -15.65 -5.39 1.11
C PHE A 78 -15.68 -6.62 0.21
N MET A 79 -14.55 -7.29 0.03
CA MET A 79 -14.49 -8.54 -0.73
C MET A 79 -15.32 -9.64 -0.09
N TYR A 80 -15.34 -9.73 1.24
CA TYR A 80 -16.19 -10.69 1.97
C TYR A 80 -17.67 -10.40 1.76
N HIS A 81 -18.14 -9.17 1.91
CA HIS A 81 -19.55 -8.80 1.69
C HIS A 81 -19.98 -8.96 0.25
N LEU A 82 -19.12 -8.71 -0.73
CA LEU A 82 -19.41 -9.03 -2.13
C LEU A 82 -19.69 -10.52 -2.32
N LEU A 83 -19.13 -11.34 -1.48
CA LEU A 83 -19.30 -12.80 -1.49
C LEU A 83 -20.55 -13.22 -0.69
N GLU A 84 -20.85 -12.57 0.46
CA GLU A 84 -22.05 -12.85 1.26
C GLU A 84 -23.36 -12.49 0.54
N ASP A 85 -23.41 -11.38 -0.20
CA ASP A 85 -24.61 -10.97 -0.96
C ASP A 85 -25.06 -12.01 -1.99
N ASN A 86 -24.24 -13.01 -2.24
CA ASN A 86 -24.46 -14.05 -3.25
C ASN A 86 -24.38 -15.48 -2.70
N PHE A 87 -24.19 -15.67 -1.38
CA PHE A 87 -23.96 -16.99 -0.78
C PHE A 87 -24.69 -17.24 0.52
N VAL A 88 -25.04 -18.52 0.68
CA VAL A 88 -25.52 -19.17 1.88
C VAL A 88 -24.49 -19.04 3.00
N GLU A 89 -24.97 -18.52 4.16
CA GLU A 89 -24.38 -18.61 5.51
C GLU A 89 -22.94 -19.20 5.59
N ILE A 90 -21.93 -18.42 5.25
CA ILE A 90 -20.58 -18.70 5.74
C ILE A 90 -20.47 -18.05 7.12
N ASN A 91 -21.02 -18.72 8.11
CA ASN A 91 -20.79 -18.44 9.53
C ASN A 91 -19.36 -18.86 9.90
N ASP A 92 -18.33 -18.20 9.36
CA ASP A 92 -16.97 -18.61 9.69
C ASP A 92 -16.04 -17.42 9.96
N GLU A 93 -15.92 -17.08 11.25
CA GLU A 93 -14.84 -16.22 11.78
C GLU A 93 -13.44 -16.72 11.31
N LYS A 94 -13.30 -18.00 10.96
CA LYS A 94 -12.07 -18.60 10.43
C LYS A 94 -11.69 -18.10 9.02
N GLY A 95 -12.65 -17.70 8.20
CA GLY A 95 -12.36 -17.16 6.86
C GLY A 95 -11.60 -15.83 6.92
N LEU A 96 -12.01 -14.94 7.82
CA LEU A 96 -11.34 -13.66 8.09
C LEU A 96 -9.95 -13.87 8.72
N ASP A 97 -9.78 -14.86 9.58
CA ASP A 97 -8.48 -15.14 10.20
C ASP A 97 -7.49 -15.71 9.17
N ASN A 98 -7.92 -16.59 8.27
CA ASN A 98 -7.08 -17.06 7.15
C ASN A 98 -6.65 -15.92 6.22
N LEU A 99 -7.50 -14.91 6.01
CA LEU A 99 -7.15 -13.74 5.22
C LEU A 99 -6.09 -12.87 5.92
N LYS A 100 -6.14 -12.75 7.24
CA LYS A 100 -5.10 -12.07 8.03
C LYS A 100 -3.73 -12.74 7.87
N ASP A 101 -3.69 -14.08 7.81
CA ASP A 101 -2.43 -14.81 7.61
C ASP A 101 -1.78 -14.46 6.27
N VAL A 102 -2.58 -14.34 5.19
CA VAL A 102 -2.05 -13.92 3.88
C VAL A 102 -1.59 -12.48 3.90
N VAL A 103 -2.39 -11.59 4.48
CA VAL A 103 -2.06 -10.15 4.58
C VAL A 103 -0.85 -9.92 5.47
N SER A 104 -0.53 -10.84 6.38
CA SER A 104 0.63 -10.74 7.27
C SER A 104 1.97 -10.66 6.55
N ASP A 105 2.06 -11.12 5.30
CA ASP A 105 3.26 -11.04 4.47
C ASP A 105 3.34 -9.77 3.60
N TYR A 106 2.29 -8.92 3.64
CA TYR A 106 2.24 -7.67 2.90
C TYR A 106 2.71 -6.49 3.73
N PHE A 107 3.55 -5.66 3.12
CA PHE A 107 4.13 -4.46 3.71
C PHE A 107 3.88 -3.27 2.80
N LEU A 108 3.52 -2.14 3.41
CA LEU A 108 3.10 -0.93 2.69
C LEU A 108 3.96 0.27 3.11
N SER A 109 4.36 1.07 2.11
CA SER A 109 4.80 2.45 2.31
C SER A 109 3.83 3.38 1.60
N SER A 110 3.27 4.34 2.33
CA SER A 110 2.27 5.27 1.80
C SER A 110 2.90 6.58 1.37
N PHE A 111 2.47 7.06 0.22
CA PHE A 111 2.81 8.35 -0.36
C PHE A 111 1.52 9.08 -0.74
N SER A 112 1.61 10.36 -1.01
CA SER A 112 0.53 11.19 -1.54
C SER A 112 0.93 11.78 -2.88
N LEU A 113 -0.03 12.08 -3.74
CA LEU A 113 0.19 12.92 -4.93
C LEU A 113 0.10 14.42 -4.61
N ARG A 114 -0.26 14.76 -3.36
CA ARG A 114 -0.39 16.15 -2.89
C ARG A 114 0.95 16.66 -2.36
N ARG A 115 1.54 17.61 -3.09
CA ARG A 115 2.83 18.22 -2.72
C ARG A 115 2.75 19.01 -1.42
N ASP A 116 1.69 19.81 -1.26
CA ASP A 116 1.50 20.75 -0.16
C ASP A 116 0.02 20.77 0.22
N SER A 117 -0.39 19.92 1.18
CA SER A 117 -1.78 19.70 1.57
C SER A 117 -1.96 19.88 3.07
N LEU A 118 -2.87 20.76 3.49
CA LEU A 118 -3.12 21.03 4.90
C LEU A 118 -3.57 19.79 5.68
N SER A 119 -4.41 18.95 5.09
CA SER A 119 -4.85 17.69 5.71
C SER A 119 -3.66 16.77 5.95
N MET A 120 -2.78 16.60 4.95
CA MET A 120 -1.58 15.76 5.07
C MET A 120 -0.60 16.32 6.11
N TRP A 121 -0.39 17.62 6.16
CA TRP A 121 0.43 18.27 7.18
C TRP A 121 -0.04 17.99 8.61
N ARG A 122 -1.35 18.09 8.82
CA ARG A 122 -1.95 17.86 10.14
C ARG A 122 -1.88 16.40 10.56
N MET A 123 -2.19 15.49 9.66
CA MET A 123 -2.31 14.06 9.97
C MET A 123 -0.95 13.35 10.08
N TYR A 124 0.00 13.67 9.18
CA TYR A 124 1.20 12.86 9.02
C TYR A 124 2.51 13.58 9.35
N ALA A 125 2.50 14.92 9.43
CA ALA A 125 3.69 15.73 9.69
C ALA A 125 3.62 16.45 11.05
N LYS A 126 3.20 15.75 12.11
CA LYS A 126 3.18 16.24 13.50
C LYS A 126 2.53 17.63 13.60
N ASN A 127 1.25 17.74 13.19
CA ASN A 127 0.50 18.99 13.16
C ASN A 127 1.25 20.11 12.41
N ALA A 128 1.71 19.80 11.21
CA ALA A 128 2.39 20.72 10.29
C ALA A 128 3.77 21.24 10.76
N THR A 129 4.39 20.61 11.76
CA THR A 129 5.79 20.91 12.17
C THR A 129 6.83 20.00 11.51
N GLY A 130 6.40 19.05 10.69
CA GLY A 130 7.26 18.10 9.99
C GLY A 130 7.68 18.56 8.59
N VAL A 131 7.92 17.57 7.73
CA VAL A 131 8.36 17.75 6.35
C VAL A 131 7.55 16.89 5.39
N SER A 132 7.48 17.30 4.12
CA SER A 132 7.01 16.52 2.99
C SER A 132 8.20 16.23 2.07
N LEU A 133 8.44 14.97 1.78
CA LEU A 133 9.58 14.48 1.01
C LEU A 133 9.12 14.14 -0.40
N CYS A 134 9.66 14.79 -1.41
CA CYS A 134 9.37 14.54 -2.82
C CYS A 134 10.31 13.50 -3.38
N PHE A 135 9.76 12.41 -3.89
CA PHE A 135 10.51 11.33 -4.52
C PHE A 135 10.18 11.21 -6.00
N ASP A 136 11.22 10.93 -6.81
CA ASP A 136 11.09 10.49 -8.19
C ASP A 136 10.62 9.02 -8.22
N VAL A 137 9.42 8.78 -8.72
CA VAL A 137 8.78 7.45 -8.74
C VAL A 137 9.55 6.47 -9.61
N ASP A 138 10.14 6.91 -10.71
CA ASP A 138 10.84 6.01 -11.62
C ASP A 138 12.10 5.46 -10.95
N LEU A 139 12.85 6.30 -10.24
CA LEU A 139 13.99 5.86 -9.43
C LEU A 139 13.59 4.94 -8.27
N LEU A 140 12.41 5.15 -7.68
CA LEU A 140 11.89 4.21 -6.68
C LEU A 140 11.54 2.86 -7.31
N ARG A 141 10.85 2.85 -8.47
CA ARG A 141 10.45 1.61 -9.18
C ARG A 141 11.63 0.76 -9.61
N GLU A 142 12.67 1.39 -10.16
CA GLU A 142 13.86 0.70 -10.63
C GLU A 142 14.63 0.00 -9.50
N ASN A 143 14.43 0.44 -8.25
CA ASN A 143 15.17 -0.04 -7.08
C ASN A 143 14.30 -0.81 -6.06
N THR A 144 13.12 -1.27 -6.45
CA THR A 144 12.26 -2.08 -5.60
C THR A 144 11.73 -3.31 -6.33
N ARG A 145 11.36 -4.34 -5.56
CA ARG A 145 10.57 -5.49 -6.07
C ARG A 145 9.07 -5.28 -5.84
N GLY A 146 8.70 -4.18 -5.20
CA GLY A 146 7.33 -3.84 -4.91
C GLY A 146 6.61 -3.19 -6.10
N GLU A 147 5.30 -3.08 -5.97
CA GLU A 147 4.45 -2.41 -6.95
C GLU A 147 3.94 -1.08 -6.39
N PHE A 148 3.97 -0.04 -7.23
CA PHE A 148 3.35 1.26 -6.92
C PHE A 148 1.93 1.30 -7.45
N LEU A 149 0.95 1.39 -6.54
CA LEU A 149 -0.48 1.39 -6.83
C LEU A 149 -1.10 2.71 -6.39
N ARG A 150 -2.01 3.26 -7.19
CA ARG A 150 -2.92 4.31 -6.71
C ARG A 150 -3.99 3.67 -5.83
N SER A 151 -4.29 4.29 -4.69
CA SER A 151 -5.40 3.85 -3.86
C SER A 151 -6.73 4.07 -4.57
N VAL A 152 -7.62 3.10 -4.44
CA VAL A 152 -8.98 3.09 -4.99
C VAL A 152 -9.95 3.34 -3.85
N TYR A 153 -10.57 4.51 -3.85
CA TYR A 153 -11.48 4.92 -2.78
C TYR A 153 -12.87 4.34 -3.00
N LEU A 154 -13.37 3.60 -2.01
CA LEU A 154 -14.68 2.95 -2.05
C LEU A 154 -15.81 3.99 -2.03
N THR A 155 -16.26 4.36 -3.22
CA THR A 155 -17.48 5.10 -3.48
C THR A 155 -18.54 4.15 -4.03
N GLU A 156 -19.80 4.54 -4.04
CA GLU A 156 -20.90 3.71 -4.59
C GLU A 156 -20.65 3.32 -6.05
N ASP A 157 -20.07 4.23 -6.86
CA ASP A 157 -19.73 3.97 -8.27
C ASP A 157 -18.61 2.93 -8.39
N ILE A 158 -17.60 2.99 -7.53
CA ILE A 158 -16.49 2.02 -7.52
C ILE A 158 -16.97 0.66 -7.04
N GLU A 159 -17.80 0.62 -5.99
CA GLU A 159 -18.41 -0.62 -5.52
C GLU A 159 -19.25 -1.25 -6.62
N GLN A 160 -20.07 -0.46 -7.34
CA GLN A 160 -20.84 -0.95 -8.45
C GLN A 160 -19.94 -1.45 -9.60
N SER A 161 -18.88 -0.72 -9.93
CA SER A 161 -17.93 -1.14 -10.96
C SER A 161 -17.26 -2.48 -10.64
N ILE A 162 -16.90 -2.71 -9.36
CA ILE A 162 -16.33 -3.99 -8.92
C ILE A 162 -17.38 -5.10 -9.02
N ARG A 163 -18.65 -4.84 -8.62
CA ARG A 163 -19.76 -5.79 -8.73
C ARG A 163 -20.01 -6.17 -10.20
N ASP A 164 -20.03 -5.21 -11.09
CA ASP A 164 -20.25 -5.43 -12.53
C ASP A 164 -19.11 -6.23 -13.15
N CYS A 165 -17.91 -5.93 -12.77
CA CYS A 165 -16.70 -6.65 -13.09
C CYS A 165 -16.80 -8.14 -12.71
N LEU A 166 -17.18 -8.42 -11.48
CA LEU A 166 -17.39 -9.79 -11.01
C LEU A 166 -18.56 -10.49 -11.75
N ARG A 167 -19.62 -9.75 -12.12
CA ARG A 167 -20.73 -10.28 -12.91
C ARG A 167 -20.31 -10.60 -14.34
N GLU A 168 -19.49 -9.80 -14.99
CA GLU A 168 -18.98 -10.08 -16.33
C GLU A 168 -18.09 -11.32 -16.36
N VAL A 169 -17.28 -11.52 -15.32
CA VAL A 169 -16.52 -12.75 -15.13
C VAL A 169 -17.46 -13.95 -14.97
N ASN A 170 -18.62 -13.77 -14.31
CA ASN A 170 -19.62 -14.79 -14.04
C ASN A 170 -20.45 -15.18 -15.27
N VAL A 171 -20.78 -14.24 -16.16
CA VAL A 171 -21.53 -14.51 -17.40
C VAL A 171 -20.81 -15.49 -18.32
N LYS A 172 -19.48 -15.63 -18.17
CA LYS A 172 -18.65 -16.60 -18.90
C LYS A 172 -18.55 -17.99 -18.25
N LYS A 173 -19.43 -18.38 -17.32
CA LYS A 173 -19.56 -19.72 -16.68
C LYS A 173 -18.74 -19.99 -15.42
N ILE A 174 -18.25 -19.01 -14.68
CA ILE A 174 -17.84 -19.26 -13.29
C ILE A 174 -18.95 -18.73 -12.38
N SER A 175 -19.47 -19.55 -11.49
CA SER A 175 -20.33 -19.07 -10.41
C SER A 175 -19.49 -18.22 -9.46
N GLN A 176 -20.12 -17.24 -8.81
CA GLN A 176 -19.45 -16.44 -7.76
C GLN A 176 -18.90 -17.35 -6.65
N ASP A 177 -19.52 -18.53 -6.46
CA ASP A 177 -19.04 -19.63 -5.63
C ASP A 177 -17.63 -20.09 -6.00
N GLU A 178 -17.35 -20.19 -7.29
CA GLU A 178 -16.03 -20.65 -7.77
C GLU A 178 -14.94 -19.60 -7.56
N ILE A 179 -15.25 -18.29 -7.64
CA ILE A 179 -14.28 -17.23 -7.34
C ILE A 179 -13.91 -17.25 -5.86
N LEU A 180 -14.92 -17.40 -4.97
CA LEU A 180 -14.69 -17.52 -3.53
C LEU A 180 -13.95 -18.83 -3.20
N ILE A 181 -14.37 -19.92 -3.80
CA ILE A 181 -13.72 -21.22 -3.66
C ILE A 181 -12.27 -21.12 -4.15
N VAL A 182 -12.00 -20.46 -5.27
CA VAL A 182 -10.64 -20.22 -5.77
C VAL A 182 -9.84 -19.37 -4.78
N LEU A 183 -10.41 -18.31 -4.19
CA LEU A 183 -9.78 -17.52 -3.14
C LEU A 183 -9.48 -18.35 -1.90
N ILE A 184 -10.49 -18.97 -1.31
CA ILE A 184 -10.35 -19.75 -0.06
C ILE A 184 -9.45 -20.96 -0.28
N VAL A 185 -9.59 -21.66 -1.40
CA VAL A 185 -8.77 -22.84 -1.71
C VAL A 185 -7.35 -22.43 -2.08
N SER A 186 -7.17 -21.29 -2.74
CA SER A 186 -5.83 -20.73 -2.96
C SER A 186 -5.18 -20.34 -1.64
N LEU A 187 -5.93 -19.80 -0.69
CA LEU A 187 -5.47 -19.48 0.66
C LEU A 187 -5.13 -20.75 1.46
N ILE A 188 -5.99 -21.79 1.39
CA ILE A 188 -5.72 -23.10 2.01
C ILE A 188 -4.58 -23.83 1.31
N ALA A 189 -4.47 -23.69 -0.01
CA ALA A 189 -3.40 -24.27 -0.80
C ALA A 189 -2.04 -23.63 -0.48
N LEU A 190 -1.99 -22.31 -0.23
CA LEU A 190 -0.79 -21.61 0.23
C LEU A 190 -0.23 -22.18 1.53
N SER A 191 -1.11 -22.57 2.44
CA SER A 191 -0.69 -23.19 3.71
C SER A 191 -0.15 -24.63 3.55
N LYS A 192 -0.41 -25.28 2.40
CA LYS A 192 -0.12 -26.70 2.16
C LYS A 192 0.59 -27.00 0.84
N ALA A 193 0.92 -25.98 0.03
CA ALA A 193 1.38 -26.21 -1.35
C ALA A 193 2.88 -26.46 -1.44
N ASP A 194 3.23 -27.45 -2.23
CA ASP A 194 4.60 -27.70 -2.71
C ASP A 194 5.03 -26.62 -3.76
N ASN A 195 4.07 -25.91 -4.38
CA ASN A 195 4.31 -24.85 -5.37
C ASN A 195 3.61 -23.55 -4.97
N LYS A 196 4.23 -22.81 -4.03
CA LYS A 196 3.72 -21.54 -3.52
C LYS A 196 3.62 -20.44 -4.59
N ASP A 197 4.52 -20.44 -5.56
CA ASP A 197 4.63 -19.39 -6.56
C ASP A 197 3.41 -19.39 -7.51
N GLU A 198 2.88 -20.54 -7.88
CA GLU A 198 1.70 -20.64 -8.72
C GLU A 198 0.44 -20.13 -8.01
N VAL A 199 0.31 -20.44 -6.73
CA VAL A 199 -0.82 -19.99 -5.92
C VAL A 199 -0.76 -18.47 -5.69
N LEU A 200 0.43 -17.93 -5.42
CA LEU A 200 0.64 -16.49 -5.30
C LEU A 200 0.31 -15.75 -6.60
N ALA A 201 0.68 -16.31 -7.75
CA ALA A 201 0.35 -15.73 -9.04
C ALA A 201 -1.17 -15.65 -9.28
N ARG A 202 -1.93 -16.66 -8.86
CA ARG A 202 -3.40 -16.69 -8.95
C ARG A 202 -4.07 -15.71 -7.99
N LEU A 203 -3.49 -15.49 -6.80
CA LEU A 203 -3.99 -14.55 -5.79
C LEU A 203 -3.63 -13.09 -6.08
N TYR A 204 -2.62 -12.87 -6.91
CA TYR A 204 -2.07 -11.54 -7.17
C TYR A 204 -3.13 -10.48 -7.53
N PRO A 205 -4.09 -10.71 -8.47
CA PRO A 205 -5.10 -9.70 -8.79
C PRO A 205 -5.97 -9.32 -7.60
N TYR A 206 -6.36 -10.30 -6.77
CA TYR A 206 -7.18 -10.07 -5.58
C TYR A 206 -6.40 -9.27 -4.53
N MET A 207 -5.17 -9.66 -4.26
CA MET A 207 -4.32 -8.97 -3.29
C MET A 207 -4.00 -7.55 -3.76
N ARG A 208 -3.82 -7.36 -5.06
CA ARG A 208 -3.64 -6.05 -5.67
C ARG A 208 -4.86 -5.15 -5.45
N LEU A 209 -6.07 -5.68 -5.62
CA LEU A 209 -7.30 -4.95 -5.33
C LEU A 209 -7.43 -4.67 -3.82
N VAL A 210 -7.30 -5.68 -2.96
CA VAL A 210 -7.42 -5.54 -1.49
C VAL A 210 -6.44 -4.50 -0.95
N THR A 211 -5.18 -4.53 -1.40
CA THR A 211 -4.16 -3.58 -0.94
C THR A 211 -4.33 -2.17 -1.51
N ALA A 212 -5.05 -2.01 -2.63
CA ALA A 212 -5.35 -0.70 -3.21
C ALA A 212 -6.62 -0.06 -2.64
N LEU A 213 -7.58 -0.86 -2.16
CA LEU A 213 -8.85 -0.36 -1.64
C LEU A 213 -8.65 0.48 -0.38
N LYS A 214 -9.37 1.60 -0.30
CA LYS A 214 -9.37 2.53 0.83
C LYS A 214 -10.74 3.12 1.07
N HIS A 215 -11.06 3.40 2.33
CA HIS A 215 -12.33 4.03 2.68
C HIS A 215 -12.41 5.46 2.11
N LYS A 216 -13.57 5.84 1.56
CA LYS A 216 -13.81 7.14 0.89
C LYS A 216 -13.51 8.37 1.74
N ALA A 217 -13.53 8.26 3.06
CA ALA A 217 -13.21 9.37 3.97
C ALA A 217 -11.76 9.87 3.82
N TYR A 218 -10.87 9.07 3.20
CA TYR A 218 -9.46 9.39 3.02
C TYR A 218 -9.12 9.87 1.60
N VAL A 219 -10.12 10.24 0.80
CA VAL A 219 -9.92 10.67 -0.61
C VAL A 219 -8.97 11.86 -0.73
N ASP A 220 -8.93 12.74 0.28
CA ASP A 220 -8.05 13.90 0.30
C ASP A 220 -6.56 13.56 0.38
N GLU A 221 -6.23 12.33 0.75
CA GLU A 221 -4.84 11.88 0.80
C GLU A 221 -4.24 11.68 -0.59
N ASP A 222 -5.08 11.40 -1.60
CA ASP A 222 -4.66 11.10 -2.99
C ASP A 222 -3.47 10.12 -2.97
N GLU A 223 -3.71 8.96 -2.30
CA GLU A 223 -2.66 8.08 -1.85
C GLU A 223 -2.11 7.20 -2.97
N VAL A 224 -0.81 7.01 -2.91
CA VAL A 224 -0.05 6.01 -3.65
C VAL A 224 0.62 5.07 -2.66
N ARG A 225 0.53 3.77 -2.89
CA ARG A 225 1.13 2.72 -2.07
C ARG A 225 2.25 2.01 -2.81
N LEU A 226 3.39 1.88 -2.16
CA LEU A 226 4.37 0.85 -2.50
C LEU A 226 3.97 -0.40 -1.73
N VAL A 227 3.57 -1.44 -2.46
CA VAL A 227 3.15 -2.74 -1.92
C VAL A 227 4.28 -3.74 -2.10
N LEU A 228 4.65 -4.40 -1.02
CA LEU A 228 5.74 -5.37 -0.96
C LEU A 228 5.27 -6.66 -0.30
N VAL A 229 5.82 -7.79 -0.73
CA VAL A 229 5.66 -9.07 -0.07
C VAL A 229 7.01 -9.49 0.49
N ALA A 230 7.06 -9.86 1.77
CA ALA A 230 8.30 -10.25 2.44
C ALA A 230 8.08 -11.37 3.46
N GLY A 231 9.02 -12.30 3.48
CA GLY A 231 9.04 -13.40 4.44
C GLY A 231 9.54 -12.97 5.84
N GLU A 232 9.56 -13.92 6.78
CA GLU A 232 9.98 -13.66 8.17
C GLU A 232 11.43 -13.19 8.28
N ALA A 233 12.32 -13.65 7.41
CA ALA A 233 13.75 -13.33 7.46
C ALA A 233 14.05 -11.83 7.24
N ASP A 234 13.19 -11.12 6.52
CA ASP A 234 13.37 -9.70 6.20
C ASP A 234 12.70 -8.79 7.22
N ARG A 235 11.91 -9.35 8.14
CA ARG A 235 11.12 -8.58 9.11
C ARG A 235 11.97 -8.01 10.21
N LYS A 236 11.78 -6.71 10.46
CA LYS A 236 12.24 -6.00 11.64
C LYS A 236 11.03 -5.57 12.47
N PHE A 237 11.29 -5.15 13.71
CA PHE A 237 10.24 -4.70 14.60
C PHE A 237 10.58 -3.32 15.16
N ARG A 238 9.56 -2.44 15.20
CA ARG A 238 9.62 -1.18 15.92
C ARG A 238 8.58 -1.16 17.01
N PHE A 239 8.88 -0.49 18.12
CA PHE A 239 7.92 -0.29 19.20
C PHE A 239 7.22 1.06 19.02
N LYS A 240 5.90 1.05 18.91
CA LYS A 240 5.06 2.25 18.82
C LYS A 240 3.69 1.94 19.41
N ASP A 241 3.14 2.86 20.19
CA ASP A 241 1.78 2.76 20.78
C ASP A 241 1.53 1.43 21.50
N ASN A 242 2.49 1.01 22.34
CA ASN A 242 2.49 -0.26 23.09
C ASN A 242 2.38 -1.53 22.22
N LYS A 243 2.81 -1.47 20.96
CA LYS A 243 2.80 -2.60 20.03
C LYS A 243 4.17 -2.78 19.37
N PHE A 244 4.52 -4.04 19.11
CA PHE A 244 5.63 -4.37 18.22
C PHE A 244 5.10 -4.45 16.79
N ILE A 245 5.46 -3.45 16.00
CA ILE A 245 5.01 -3.32 14.61
C ILE A 245 6.06 -3.91 13.69
N PRO A 246 5.73 -4.98 12.93
CA PRO A 246 6.63 -5.51 11.92
C PRO A 246 6.81 -4.49 10.79
N TYR A 247 8.03 -4.37 10.29
CA TYR A 247 8.35 -3.57 9.10
C TYR A 247 9.53 -4.19 8.34
N ILE A 248 9.70 -3.77 7.11
CA ILE A 248 10.87 -4.07 6.28
C ILE A 248 11.52 -2.78 5.82
N GLU A 249 12.82 -2.82 5.62
CA GLU A 249 13.60 -1.69 5.11
C GLU A 249 13.76 -1.79 3.59
N GLN A 250 13.45 -0.70 2.90
CA GLN A 250 13.66 -0.53 1.48
C GLN A 250 14.69 0.58 1.25
N TYR A 251 15.78 0.24 0.58
CA TYR A 251 16.88 1.16 0.31
C TYR A 251 16.81 1.65 -1.12
N PHE A 252 16.90 2.97 -1.29
CA PHE A 252 16.84 3.65 -2.57
C PHE A 252 18.07 4.54 -2.76
N PRO A 253 18.47 4.83 -4.02
CA PRO A 253 19.53 5.79 -4.28
C PRO A 253 19.12 7.17 -3.76
N LYS A 254 20.09 7.94 -3.28
CA LYS A 254 19.83 9.29 -2.74
C LYS A 254 19.20 10.23 -3.76
N GLU A 255 19.45 10.01 -5.03
CA GLU A 255 18.90 10.75 -6.16
C GLU A 255 17.38 10.64 -6.28
N ALA A 256 16.78 9.60 -5.68
CA ALA A 256 15.34 9.46 -5.63
C ALA A 256 14.67 10.55 -4.79
N LEU A 257 15.34 11.12 -3.78
CA LEU A 257 14.83 12.27 -3.02
C LEU A 257 15.23 13.57 -3.73
N THR A 258 14.27 14.30 -4.25
CA THR A 258 14.48 15.49 -5.07
C THR A 258 14.21 16.80 -4.34
N GLU A 259 13.25 16.80 -3.40
CA GLU A 259 12.88 18.01 -2.64
C GLU A 259 12.42 17.62 -1.22
N ILE A 260 12.70 18.51 -0.27
CA ILE A 260 12.12 18.51 1.07
C ILE A 260 11.36 19.81 1.27
N ILE A 261 10.07 19.69 1.62
CA ILE A 261 9.20 20.84 1.90
C ILE A 261 9.00 20.92 3.41
N VAL A 262 9.31 22.07 3.99
CA VAL A 262 9.15 22.33 5.43
C VAL A 262 7.70 22.72 5.71
N GLY A 263 7.07 22.09 6.70
CA GLY A 263 5.68 22.31 7.06
C GLY A 263 5.41 23.73 7.60
N PRO A 264 4.17 24.22 7.41
CA PRO A 264 3.82 25.64 7.64
C PRO A 264 3.80 26.07 9.11
N ASN A 265 3.78 25.14 10.06
CA ASN A 265 3.79 25.43 11.52
C ASN A 265 5.20 25.35 12.12
N ASN A 266 6.20 25.73 11.35
CA ASN A 266 7.59 25.78 11.77
C ASN A 266 8.14 27.21 11.72
N ASP A 267 9.28 27.44 12.39
CA ASP A 267 10.18 28.55 12.00
C ASP A 267 10.82 28.18 10.66
N MET A 268 10.05 28.33 9.59
CA MET A 268 10.40 27.84 8.27
C MET A 268 11.75 28.34 7.78
N PRO A 269 12.12 29.66 7.87
CA PRO A 269 13.42 30.12 7.40
C PRO A 269 14.60 29.45 8.12
N ARG A 270 14.50 29.28 9.44
CA ARG A 270 15.55 28.64 10.23
C ARG A 270 15.60 27.13 9.97
N THR A 271 14.46 26.48 9.82
CA THR A 271 14.37 25.04 9.56
C THR A 271 14.90 24.71 8.16
N VAL A 272 14.58 25.52 7.14
CA VAL A 272 15.14 25.39 5.78
C VAL A 272 16.66 25.48 5.84
N TYR A 273 17.19 26.53 6.44
CA TYR A 273 18.64 26.72 6.54
C TYR A 273 19.35 25.56 7.29
N SER A 274 18.74 25.06 8.36
CA SER A 274 19.25 23.93 9.13
C SER A 274 19.29 22.65 8.30
N LEU A 275 18.22 22.36 7.56
CA LEU A 275 18.13 21.19 6.67
C LEU A 275 19.13 21.28 5.52
N GLU A 276 19.25 22.41 4.84
CA GLU A 276 20.25 22.62 3.77
C GLU A 276 21.67 22.38 4.27
N THR A 277 21.98 22.88 5.47
CA THR A 277 23.29 22.70 6.09
C THR A 277 23.55 21.21 6.39
N TYR A 278 22.59 20.52 6.94
CA TYR A 278 22.69 19.10 7.26
C TYR A 278 22.80 18.24 6.00
N LEU A 279 21.94 18.46 5.01
CA LEU A 279 21.95 17.72 3.74
C LEU A 279 23.28 17.85 3.01
N LYS A 280 23.85 19.06 2.99
CA LYS A 280 25.18 19.29 2.44
C LYS A 280 26.27 18.52 3.20
N HIS A 281 26.17 18.46 4.54
CA HIS A 281 27.12 17.73 5.37
C HIS A 281 27.13 16.23 5.06
N ILE A 282 25.94 15.63 4.81
CA ILE A 282 25.79 14.19 4.53
C ILE A 282 25.86 13.85 3.04
N GLY A 283 26.11 14.82 2.15
CA GLY A 283 26.26 14.61 0.69
C GLY A 283 24.95 14.45 -0.07
N PHE A 284 23.88 15.11 0.41
CA PHE A 284 22.56 15.24 -0.23
C PHE A 284 22.34 16.67 -0.75
N ASP A 285 23.37 17.34 -1.18
CA ASP A 285 23.38 18.73 -1.64
C ASP A 285 22.57 18.97 -2.92
N HIS A 286 22.17 17.90 -3.63
CA HIS A 286 21.27 17.96 -4.77
C HIS A 286 19.80 18.13 -4.37
N VAL A 287 19.43 17.86 -3.11
CA VAL A 287 18.04 17.92 -2.62
C VAL A 287 17.66 19.37 -2.38
N LYS A 288 16.62 19.83 -3.06
CA LYS A 288 16.06 21.17 -2.85
C LYS A 288 15.31 21.24 -1.52
N VAL A 289 15.52 22.27 -0.72
CA VAL A 289 14.71 22.53 0.49
C VAL A 289 13.85 23.77 0.26
N THR A 290 12.54 23.63 0.49
CA THR A 290 11.56 24.72 0.33
C THR A 290 10.66 24.82 1.54
N ALA A 291 9.91 25.89 1.65
CA ALA A 291 8.85 26.06 2.64
C ALA A 291 7.48 25.79 2.02
N SER A 292 6.52 25.37 2.84
CA SER A 292 5.11 25.33 2.46
C SER A 292 4.57 26.74 2.17
N ASP A 293 3.70 26.81 1.16
CA ASP A 293 3.00 28.07 0.82
C ASP A 293 1.66 28.20 1.58
N ILE A 294 1.28 27.21 2.39
CA ILE A 294 0.01 27.21 3.12
C ILE A 294 0.08 28.19 4.29
N PRO A 295 -0.82 29.18 4.37
CA PRO A 295 -0.92 30.08 5.51
C PRO A 295 -1.58 29.33 6.69
N TYR A 296 -0.76 28.70 7.53
CA TYR A 296 -1.19 27.98 8.71
C TYR A 296 -0.49 28.49 9.97
N LYS A 297 -1.28 28.78 10.98
CA LYS A 297 -0.82 29.07 12.36
C LYS A 297 -1.73 28.33 13.33
N ASP A 298 -1.14 27.67 14.32
CA ASP A 298 -1.87 27.23 15.52
C ASP A 298 -2.34 28.40 16.34
#